data_16b450ea62214008f9fb1e01a893c09b
#
_entry.id   16b450ea62214008f9fb1e01a893c09b
#
_cell.length_a   1.000
_cell.length_b   1.000
_cell.length_c   1.000
_cell.angle_alpha   90.00
_cell.angle_beta   90.00
_cell.angle_gamma   90.00
#
_symmetry.space_group_name_H-M   'P 1'
#
loop_
_entity.id
_entity.type
_entity.pdbx_description
1 polymer ?
#
loop_
_entity_poly.entity_id
_entity_poly.type
_entity_poly.pdbx_seq_one_letter_code
_entity_poly.pdbx_strand_id
1 'polypeptide(L)'
;MKSFFEAFLGVVLAVAVFTLLGKISASLLFLFNPFAWVVLYFSLTKHEVFGAAMGTVCGLLHDSLSLGLFGVSGLTLTLLGFSTGYVSRKINVAPTGRNFVFLLVVSTIELALWKFLVSFLFRERLALGGGLVLFQPLTTAFVATLLFQAARRKGEEGL
;
A
#
# COMPACT_ATOMS: atom_id res chain seq x y z
N MET A 1 -18.08 14.33 2.97
CA MET A 1 -18.81 13.06 2.83
C MET A 1 -18.30 12.21 1.69
N LYS A 2 -18.11 12.74 0.45
CA LYS A 2 -17.61 11.95 -0.71
C LYS A 2 -16.27 11.23 -0.43
N SER A 3 -15.29 11.90 0.16
CA SER A 3 -13.97 11.29 0.45
C SER A 3 -14.02 10.11 1.43
N PHE A 4 -14.90 10.15 2.42
CA PHE A 4 -15.08 9.03 3.36
C PHE A 4 -15.73 7.83 2.68
N PHE A 5 -16.69 8.07 1.81
CA PHE A 5 -17.34 7.00 1.05
C PHE A 5 -16.35 6.33 0.07
N GLU A 6 -15.54 7.13 -0.63
CA GLU A 6 -14.45 6.63 -1.48
C GLU A 6 -13.45 5.79 -0.70
N ALA A 7 -13.05 6.26 0.51
CA ALA A 7 -12.13 5.54 1.38
C ALA A 7 -12.74 4.21 1.86
N PHE A 8 -13.99 4.23 2.31
CA PHE A 8 -14.69 3.01 2.72
C PHE A 8 -14.79 2.00 1.58
N LEU A 9 -15.18 2.45 0.38
CA LEU A 9 -15.24 1.59 -0.80
C LEU A 9 -13.86 1.02 -1.16
N GLY A 10 -12.80 1.83 -1.08
CA GLY A 10 -11.42 1.39 -1.31
C GLY A 10 -10.98 0.30 -0.35
N VAL A 11 -11.29 0.45 0.95
CA VAL A 11 -10.99 -0.56 1.96
C VAL A 11 -11.77 -1.85 1.71
N VAL A 12 -13.07 -1.77 1.41
CA VAL A 12 -13.90 -2.93 1.09
C VAL A 12 -13.36 -3.68 -0.13
N LEU A 13 -12.97 -2.96 -1.18
CA LEU A 13 -12.33 -3.55 -2.36
C LEU A 13 -11.00 -4.23 -2.02
N ALA A 14 -10.15 -3.60 -1.18
CA ALA A 14 -8.89 -4.21 -0.75
C ALA A 14 -9.12 -5.51 0.00
N VAL A 15 -10.08 -5.55 0.93
CA VAL A 15 -10.47 -6.77 1.67
C VAL A 15 -10.99 -7.84 0.71
N ALA A 16 -11.85 -7.48 -0.24
CA ALA A 16 -12.39 -8.41 -1.23
C ALA A 16 -11.28 -9.01 -2.11
N VAL A 17 -10.38 -8.16 -2.63
CA VAL A 17 -9.23 -8.63 -3.43
C VAL A 17 -8.30 -9.51 -2.61
N PHE A 18 -7.98 -9.12 -1.37
CA PHE A 18 -7.14 -9.91 -0.48
C PHE A 18 -7.72 -11.30 -0.21
N THR A 19 -9.02 -11.38 0.10
CA THR A 19 -9.69 -12.66 0.35
C THR A 19 -9.79 -13.54 -0.90
N LEU A 20 -10.02 -12.94 -2.07
CA LEU A 20 -10.02 -13.65 -3.35
C LEU A 20 -8.63 -14.20 -3.69
N LEU A 21 -7.58 -13.40 -3.57
CA LEU A 21 -6.20 -13.84 -3.80
C LEU A 21 -5.82 -14.99 -2.86
N GLY A 22 -6.20 -14.90 -1.59
CA GLY A 22 -5.95 -15.95 -0.60
C GLY A 22 -6.64 -17.28 -0.93
N LYS A 23 -7.83 -17.24 -1.54
CA LYS A 23 -8.55 -18.44 -2.00
C LYS A 23 -7.88 -19.09 -3.23
N ILE A 24 -7.27 -18.31 -4.10
CA ILE A 24 -6.58 -18.81 -5.30
C ILE A 24 -5.23 -19.41 -4.92
N SER A 25 -4.39 -18.66 -4.21
CA SER A 25 -3.09 -19.14 -3.73
C SER A 25 -2.54 -18.23 -2.65
N ALA A 26 -2.03 -18.82 -1.57
CA ALA A 26 -1.32 -18.07 -0.53
C ALA A 26 -0.07 -17.35 -1.06
N SER A 27 0.58 -17.88 -2.10
CA SER A 27 1.74 -17.24 -2.74
C SER A 27 1.42 -15.90 -3.38
N LEU A 28 0.17 -15.71 -3.86
CA LEU A 28 -0.26 -14.43 -4.43
C LEU A 28 -0.34 -13.31 -3.39
N LEU A 29 -0.61 -13.64 -2.14
CA LEU A 29 -0.64 -12.65 -1.05
C LEU A 29 0.75 -12.07 -0.76
N PHE A 30 1.82 -12.85 -1.02
CA PHE A 30 3.19 -12.36 -0.90
C PHE A 30 3.61 -11.47 -2.07
N LEU A 31 2.96 -11.64 -3.22
CA LEU A 31 3.26 -10.86 -4.42
C LEU A 31 2.43 -9.56 -4.50
N PHE A 32 1.17 -9.63 -4.05
CA PHE A 32 0.21 -8.53 -4.15
C PHE A 32 -0.24 -8.07 -2.76
N ASN A 33 -0.09 -6.78 -2.48
CA ASN A 33 -0.60 -6.15 -1.26
C ASN A 33 -1.70 -5.12 -1.60
N PRO A 34 -2.98 -5.54 -1.66
CA PRO A 34 -4.09 -4.64 -2.02
C PRO A 34 -4.26 -3.48 -1.04
N PHE A 35 -3.91 -3.67 0.23
CA PHE A 35 -3.99 -2.62 1.24
C PHE A 35 -2.99 -1.50 0.98
N ALA A 36 -1.76 -1.84 0.57
CA ALA A 36 -0.75 -0.86 0.18
C ALA A 36 -1.21 -0.04 -1.04
N TRP A 37 -1.91 -0.65 -2.02
CA TRP A 37 -2.43 0.08 -3.19
C TRP A 37 -3.41 1.19 -2.78
N VAL A 38 -4.34 0.86 -1.88
CA VAL A 38 -5.34 1.82 -1.38
C VAL A 38 -4.66 2.95 -0.60
N VAL A 39 -3.71 2.62 0.27
CA VAL A 39 -2.95 3.62 1.04
C VAL A 39 -2.18 4.56 0.12
N LEU A 40 -1.43 4.03 -0.85
CA LEU A 40 -0.67 4.83 -1.82
C LEU A 40 -1.59 5.73 -2.66
N TYR A 41 -2.72 5.21 -3.14
CA TYR A 41 -3.69 5.98 -3.90
C TYR A 41 -4.21 7.19 -3.10
N PHE A 42 -4.65 6.98 -1.86
CA PHE A 42 -5.18 8.06 -1.04
C PHE A 42 -4.07 9.03 -0.57
N SER A 43 -2.86 8.55 -0.35
CA SER A 43 -1.71 9.41 -0.02
C SER A 43 -1.33 10.35 -1.15
N LEU A 44 -1.43 9.89 -2.40
CA LEU A 44 -1.16 10.71 -3.58
C LEU A 44 -2.29 11.70 -3.92
N THR A 45 -3.54 11.34 -3.63
CA THR A 45 -4.72 12.12 -4.04
C THR A 45 -5.25 13.05 -2.95
N LYS A 46 -5.02 12.72 -1.67
CA LYS A 46 -5.50 13.49 -0.52
C LYS A 46 -4.33 14.12 0.26
N HIS A 47 -4.43 14.19 1.58
CA HIS A 47 -3.40 14.77 2.46
C HIS A 47 -2.58 13.68 3.16
N GLU A 48 -1.33 14.00 3.57
CA GLU A 48 -0.45 13.08 4.30
C GLU A 48 -1.11 12.50 5.55
N VAL A 49 -1.89 13.30 6.28
CA VAL A 49 -2.63 12.85 7.46
C VAL A 49 -3.72 11.84 7.08
N PHE A 50 -4.39 12.07 5.95
CA PHE A 50 -5.38 11.12 5.43
C PHE A 50 -4.72 9.81 4.98
N GLY A 51 -3.57 9.91 4.31
CA GLY A 51 -2.75 8.76 3.94
C GLY A 51 -2.30 7.95 5.15
N ALA A 52 -1.86 8.60 6.22
CA ALA A 52 -1.49 7.96 7.48
C ALA A 52 -2.68 7.24 8.13
N ALA A 53 -3.83 7.91 8.22
CA ALA A 53 -5.06 7.32 8.77
C ALA A 53 -5.50 6.08 7.97
N MET A 54 -5.47 6.17 6.64
CA MET A 54 -5.75 5.02 5.76
C MET A 54 -4.73 3.90 5.96
N GLY A 55 -3.45 4.24 6.14
CA GLY A 55 -2.38 3.28 6.45
C GLY A 55 -2.65 2.52 7.75
N THR A 56 -3.07 3.23 8.79
CA THR A 56 -3.44 2.61 10.08
C THR A 56 -4.61 1.63 9.91
N VAL A 57 -5.70 2.07 9.29
CA VAL A 57 -6.90 1.22 9.10
C VAL A 57 -6.59 0.01 8.23
N CYS A 58 -5.98 0.24 7.06
CA CYS A 58 -5.62 -0.83 6.13
C CYS A 58 -4.62 -1.81 6.73
N GLY A 59 -3.63 -1.32 7.48
CA GLY A 59 -2.62 -2.15 8.08
C GLY A 59 -3.15 -3.02 9.22
N LEU A 60 -4.02 -2.48 10.08
CA LEU A 60 -4.67 -3.26 11.14
C LEU A 60 -5.61 -4.33 10.57
N LEU A 61 -6.33 -4.00 9.48
CA LEU A 61 -7.15 -4.99 8.77
C LEU A 61 -6.30 -6.08 8.12
N HIS A 62 -5.20 -5.70 7.49
CA HIS A 62 -4.24 -6.64 6.92
C HIS A 62 -3.71 -7.62 7.99
N ASP A 63 -3.27 -7.11 9.13
CA ASP A 63 -2.76 -7.94 10.23
C ASP A 63 -3.84 -8.88 10.78
N SER A 64 -5.07 -8.39 10.92
CA SER A 64 -6.21 -9.19 11.38
C SER A 64 -6.58 -10.33 10.43
N LEU A 65 -6.46 -10.09 9.12
CA LEU A 65 -6.80 -11.08 8.09
C LEU A 65 -5.67 -12.06 7.80
N SER A 66 -4.42 -11.64 8.02
CA SER A 66 -3.24 -12.46 7.72
C SER A 66 -2.88 -13.45 8.83
N LEU A 67 -3.58 -13.43 9.99
CA LEU A 67 -3.20 -14.16 11.22
C LEU A 67 -1.72 -13.92 11.60
N GLY A 68 -1.22 -12.77 11.19
CA GLY A 68 0.18 -12.38 11.38
C GLY A 68 0.42 -11.63 12.68
N LEU A 69 1.49 -10.86 12.69
CA LEU A 69 1.92 -10.08 13.84
C LEU A 69 1.12 -8.78 13.90
N PHE A 70 0.14 -8.75 14.81
CA PHE A 70 -0.80 -7.62 14.92
C PHE A 70 -0.08 -6.31 15.24
N GLY A 71 -0.34 -5.29 14.42
CA GLY A 71 0.19 -3.93 14.56
C GLY A 71 1.41 -3.61 13.70
N VAL A 72 2.15 -4.62 13.21
CA VAL A 72 3.35 -4.38 12.40
C VAL A 72 3.00 -3.77 11.04
N SER A 73 2.04 -4.34 10.32
CA SER A 73 1.58 -3.75 9.05
C SER A 73 0.83 -2.45 9.29
N GLY A 74 0.13 -2.32 10.44
CA GLY A 74 -0.46 -1.06 10.87
C GLY A 74 0.56 0.06 10.94
N LEU A 75 1.69 -0.19 11.60
CA LEU A 75 2.77 0.79 11.71
C LEU A 75 3.44 1.09 10.36
N THR A 76 3.81 0.05 9.61
CA THR A 76 4.52 0.23 8.33
C THR A 76 3.67 0.93 7.29
N LEU A 77 2.39 0.58 7.14
CA LEU A 77 1.49 1.24 6.20
C LEU A 77 1.10 2.66 6.63
N THR A 78 1.08 2.96 7.94
CA THR A 78 0.91 4.34 8.43
C THR A 78 2.09 5.22 8.02
N LEU A 79 3.31 4.73 8.23
CA LEU A 79 4.53 5.44 7.83
C LEU A 79 4.62 5.57 6.31
N LEU A 80 4.25 4.53 5.56
CA LEU A 80 4.15 4.56 4.10
C LEU A 80 3.18 5.66 3.64
N GLY A 81 1.97 5.68 4.20
CA GLY A 81 0.93 6.63 3.83
C GLY A 81 1.33 8.07 4.13
N PHE A 82 1.89 8.33 5.31
CA PHE A 82 2.38 9.64 5.69
C PHE A 82 3.53 10.11 4.80
N SER A 83 4.58 9.29 4.68
CA SER A 83 5.79 9.66 3.91
C SER A 83 5.49 9.87 2.43
N THR A 84 4.66 9.01 1.83
CA THR A 84 4.21 9.16 0.44
C THR A 84 3.45 10.47 0.24
N GLY A 85 2.48 10.77 1.10
CA GLY A 85 1.70 12.00 1.03
C GLY A 85 2.56 13.25 1.21
N TYR A 86 3.49 13.24 2.16
CA TYR A 86 4.39 14.35 2.45
C TYR A 86 5.38 14.61 1.31
N VAL A 87 6.05 13.56 0.81
CA VAL A 87 7.06 13.69 -0.25
C VAL A 87 6.43 14.03 -1.59
N SER A 88 5.29 13.42 -1.93
CA SER A 88 4.60 13.66 -3.20
C SER A 88 4.19 15.11 -3.43
N ARG A 89 4.05 15.90 -2.36
CA ARG A 89 3.76 17.34 -2.44
C ARG A 89 4.98 18.18 -2.68
N LYS A 90 6.14 17.73 -2.22
CA LYS A 90 7.42 18.44 -2.43
C LYS A 90 8.01 18.14 -3.80
N ILE A 91 7.72 16.96 -4.34
CA ILE A 91 8.22 16.51 -5.64
C ILE A 91 7.03 16.44 -6.60
N ASN A 92 7.16 17.06 -7.77
CA ASN A 92 6.13 16.89 -8.81
C ASN A 92 6.16 15.45 -9.35
N VAL A 93 5.34 14.58 -8.80
CA VAL A 93 5.21 13.14 -9.18
C VAL A 93 4.21 12.93 -10.33
N ALA A 94 3.68 14.00 -10.92
CA ALA A 94 2.69 13.92 -11.99
C ALA A 94 3.11 13.11 -13.23
N PRO A 95 4.37 13.18 -13.75
CA PRO A 95 4.80 12.36 -14.87
C PRO A 95 4.84 10.87 -14.51
N THR A 96 4.29 10.03 -15.38
CA THR A 96 4.13 8.57 -15.21
C THR A 96 5.40 7.87 -14.74
N GLY A 97 6.52 8.08 -15.44
CA GLY A 97 7.79 7.42 -15.13
C GLY A 97 8.31 7.80 -13.75
N ARG A 98 8.23 9.09 -13.39
CA ARG A 98 8.67 9.59 -12.08
C ARG A 98 7.78 9.08 -10.94
N ASN A 99 6.46 8.99 -11.18
CA ASN A 99 5.53 8.40 -10.23
C ASN A 99 5.84 6.93 -9.98
N PHE A 100 6.07 6.15 -11.02
CA PHE A 100 6.43 4.74 -10.90
C PHE A 100 7.72 4.52 -10.10
N VAL A 101 8.79 5.25 -10.43
CA VAL A 101 10.07 5.15 -9.71
C VAL A 101 9.90 5.57 -8.25
N PHE A 102 9.16 6.65 -7.98
CA PHE A 102 8.87 7.10 -6.63
C PHE A 102 8.13 6.04 -5.82
N LEU A 103 7.06 5.48 -6.37
CA LEU A 103 6.26 4.43 -5.72
C LEU A 103 7.06 3.14 -5.52
N LEU A 104 7.94 2.79 -6.46
CA LEU A 104 8.83 1.64 -6.33
C LEU A 104 9.79 1.81 -5.14
N VAL A 105 10.43 2.97 -5.03
CA VAL A 105 11.33 3.27 -3.90
C VAL A 105 10.58 3.22 -2.56
N VAL A 106 9.43 3.87 -2.48
CA VAL A 106 8.64 3.92 -1.23
C VAL A 106 8.12 2.54 -0.83
N SER A 107 7.64 1.73 -1.79
CA SER A 107 7.20 0.35 -1.52
C SER A 107 8.37 -0.58 -1.14
N THR A 108 9.56 -0.34 -1.67
CA THR A 108 10.76 -1.09 -1.28
C THR A 108 11.17 -0.77 0.16
N ILE A 109 11.11 0.51 0.54
CA ILE A 109 11.39 0.95 1.92
C ILE A 109 10.35 0.34 2.88
N GLU A 110 9.08 0.32 2.50
CA GLU A 110 8.01 -0.29 3.30
C GLU A 110 8.28 -1.77 3.56
N LEU A 111 8.58 -2.53 2.52
CA LEU A 111 8.91 -3.96 2.65
C LEU A 111 10.15 -4.18 3.53
N ALA A 112 11.19 -3.37 3.35
CA ALA A 112 12.40 -3.44 4.17
C ALA A 112 12.10 -3.13 5.64
N LEU A 113 11.29 -2.10 5.91
CA LEU A 113 10.87 -1.72 7.24
C LEU A 113 10.03 -2.83 7.90
N TRP A 114 9.08 -3.41 7.18
CA TRP A 114 8.27 -4.52 7.65
C TRP A 114 9.15 -5.72 8.03
N LYS A 115 10.06 -6.14 7.16
CA LYS A 115 11.01 -7.22 7.44
C LYS A 115 11.90 -6.92 8.64
N PHE A 116 12.38 -5.69 8.74
CA PHE A 116 13.21 -5.25 9.86
C PHE A 116 12.43 -5.34 11.18
N LEU A 117 11.22 -4.81 11.24
CA LEU A 117 10.38 -4.83 12.44
C LEU A 117 10.04 -6.26 12.86
N VAL A 118 9.67 -7.13 11.93
CA VAL A 118 9.37 -8.53 12.21
C VAL A 118 10.62 -9.25 12.76
N SER A 119 11.76 -9.09 12.11
CA SER A 119 13.02 -9.69 12.56
C SER A 119 13.46 -9.18 13.94
N PHE A 120 13.26 -7.88 14.21
CA PHE A 120 13.64 -7.26 15.47
C PHE A 120 12.72 -7.69 16.64
N LEU A 121 11.41 -7.73 16.40
CA LEU A 121 10.43 -8.04 17.45
C LEU A 121 10.37 -9.52 17.80
N PHE A 122 10.53 -10.39 16.83
CA PHE A 122 10.25 -11.82 17.01
C PHE A 122 11.48 -12.72 17.00
N ARG A 123 12.68 -12.17 16.83
CA ARG A 123 13.97 -12.92 16.78
C ARG A 123 13.99 -14.13 15.84
N GLU A 124 12.94 -14.32 15.06
CA GLU A 124 12.87 -15.40 14.10
C GLU A 124 13.46 -14.95 12.77
N ARG A 125 14.35 -15.77 12.21
CA ARG A 125 14.71 -15.68 10.80
C ARG A 125 13.52 -16.19 10.00
N LEU A 126 12.48 -15.37 9.92
CA LEU A 126 11.35 -15.68 9.06
C LEU A 126 11.85 -15.75 7.62
N ALA A 127 11.99 -16.98 7.13
CA ALA A 127 12.10 -17.27 5.70
C ALA A 127 10.75 -16.95 5.03
N LEU A 128 10.33 -15.66 5.16
CA LEU A 128 9.05 -15.17 4.70
C LEU A 128 9.02 -15.16 3.17
N GLY A 129 8.32 -16.13 2.63
CA GLY A 129 7.87 -16.11 1.23
C GLY A 129 8.93 -16.29 0.15
N GLY A 130 10.17 -16.66 0.49
CA GLY A 130 11.21 -16.85 -0.51
C GLY A 130 11.47 -15.61 -1.38
N GLY A 131 11.96 -15.80 -2.60
CA GLY A 131 12.25 -14.71 -3.54
C GLY A 131 11.02 -13.95 -4.05
N LEU A 132 9.81 -14.52 -3.96
CA LEU A 132 8.57 -13.89 -4.44
C LEU A 132 8.24 -12.58 -3.73
N VAL A 133 8.54 -12.45 -2.45
CA VAL A 133 8.30 -11.22 -1.67
C VAL A 133 9.11 -10.03 -2.21
N LEU A 134 10.26 -10.29 -2.84
CA LEU A 134 11.08 -9.23 -3.44
C LEU A 134 10.41 -8.57 -4.65
N PHE A 135 9.46 -9.25 -5.31
CA PHE A 135 8.70 -8.70 -6.42
C PHE A 135 7.49 -7.86 -5.96
N GLN A 136 7.11 -7.93 -4.68
CA GLN A 136 5.98 -7.17 -4.13
C GLN A 136 6.08 -5.65 -4.35
N PRO A 137 7.21 -4.97 -4.14
CA PRO A 137 7.32 -3.54 -4.42
C PRO A 137 7.08 -3.19 -5.89
N LEU A 138 7.52 -4.05 -6.80
CA LEU A 138 7.34 -3.85 -8.24
C LEU A 138 5.86 -3.91 -8.63
N THR A 139 5.15 -4.95 -8.19
CA THR A 139 3.72 -5.11 -8.44
C THR A 139 2.90 -4.00 -7.76
N THR A 140 3.27 -3.62 -6.54
CA THR A 140 2.62 -2.52 -5.81
C THR A 140 2.81 -1.19 -6.53
N ALA A 141 4.02 -0.84 -6.94
CA ALA A 141 4.30 0.38 -7.69
C ALA A 141 3.56 0.42 -9.03
N PHE A 142 3.51 -0.70 -9.75
CA PHE A 142 2.84 -0.79 -11.03
C PHE A 142 1.32 -0.54 -10.89
N VAL A 143 0.66 -1.27 -9.99
CA VAL A 143 -0.79 -1.13 -9.78
C VAL A 143 -1.15 0.26 -9.23
N ALA A 144 -0.38 0.77 -8.24
CA ALA A 144 -0.63 2.10 -7.68
C ALA A 144 -0.44 3.22 -8.72
N THR A 145 0.53 3.08 -9.63
CA THR A 145 0.72 4.02 -10.74
C THR A 145 -0.48 4.02 -11.69
N LEU A 146 -1.00 2.85 -12.05
CA LEU A 146 -2.19 2.73 -12.90
C LEU A 146 -3.42 3.35 -12.25
N LEU A 147 -3.65 3.06 -10.96
CA LEU A 147 -4.77 3.63 -10.21
C LEU A 147 -4.70 5.16 -10.14
N PHE A 148 -3.52 5.72 -9.88
CA PHE A 148 -3.32 7.15 -9.83
C PHE A 148 -3.57 7.82 -11.19
N GLN A 149 -3.10 7.21 -12.28
CA GLN A 149 -3.33 7.73 -13.63
C GLN A 149 -4.80 7.67 -14.04
N ALA A 150 -5.48 6.56 -13.71
CA ALA A 150 -6.92 6.43 -13.98
C ALA A 150 -7.73 7.52 -13.24
N ALA A 151 -7.34 7.83 -12.00
CA ALA A 151 -7.97 8.90 -11.23
C ALA A 151 -7.75 10.28 -11.84
N ARG A 152 -6.53 10.55 -12.35
CA ARG A 152 -6.23 11.83 -13.02
C ARG A 152 -7.03 12.02 -14.30
N ARG A 153 -7.11 11.00 -15.15
CA ARG A 153 -7.90 11.08 -16.41
C ARG A 153 -9.36 11.41 -16.14
N LYS A 154 -9.97 10.78 -15.13
CA LYS A 154 -11.35 11.10 -14.72
C LYS A 154 -11.51 12.53 -14.21
N GLY A 155 -10.51 13.11 -13.59
CA GLY A 155 -10.51 14.50 -13.14
C GLY A 155 -10.40 15.50 -14.29
N GLU A 156 -9.72 15.14 -15.39
CA GLU A 156 -9.55 15.97 -16.60
C GLU A 156 -10.78 15.89 -17.52
N GLU A 157 -11.52 14.78 -17.54
CA GLU A 157 -12.76 14.59 -18.32
C GLU A 157 -14.00 15.23 -17.66
N GLY A 158 -13.93 15.62 -16.40
CA GLY A 158 -15.03 16.21 -15.62
C GLY A 158 -14.99 17.74 -15.54
N LEU A 159 -14.10 18.41 -16.28
CA LEU A 159 -13.99 19.86 -16.43
C LEU A 159 -14.40 20.29 -17.84
#